data_c454e7bb2236c434d88ea18f0257f124
#
_entry.id   c454e7bb2236c434d88ea18f0257f124
#
_cell.length_a   1.000
_cell.length_b   1.000
_cell.length_c   1.000
_cell.angle_alpha   90.00
_cell.angle_beta   90.00
_cell.angle_gamma   90.00
#
_symmetry.space_group_name_H-M   'P 1'
#
loop_
_entity.id
_entity.type
_entity.pdbx_description
1 polymer ?
#
loop_
_entity_poly.entity_id
_entity_poly.type
_entity_poly.pdbx_seq_one_letter_code
_entity_poly.pdbx_strand_id
1 'polypeptide(L)'
;KLWTENQKGELVHFKQYDTEYDEADGVVSRINFLAMRGVQYKDMAILYRTNAQSRVLEEKLKQKNIPYAIVRGISFYDRKEIKDLMSYLKVVDSGMDDLSVKRIINVPKRGIGQTTINRLQEFAILNQMSFLDAVFNADEIPEVTRALAKLHKFADMIEEFREYASEHEISELLEHILDVTQYRA
;
A
#
# COMPACT_ATOMS: atom_id res chain seq x y z
N LYS A 1 4.20 -40.44 -7.63
CA LYS A 1 2.84 -40.49 -8.18
C LYS A 1 1.89 -39.88 -7.16
N LEU A 2 1.10 -38.88 -7.56
CA LEU A 2 0.05 -38.30 -6.73
C LEU A 2 -1.07 -39.34 -6.60
N TRP A 3 -1.61 -39.50 -5.41
CA TRP A 3 -2.73 -40.41 -5.12
C TRP A 3 -3.71 -39.73 -4.14
N THR A 4 -4.93 -40.21 -4.08
CA THR A 4 -5.95 -39.75 -3.18
C THR A 4 -6.88 -40.90 -2.78
N GLU A 5 -7.41 -40.82 -1.57
CA GLU A 5 -8.47 -41.71 -1.09
C GLU A 5 -9.89 -41.12 -1.32
N ASN A 6 -9.96 -39.88 -1.81
CA ASN A 6 -11.22 -39.23 -2.11
C ASN A 6 -11.93 -39.90 -3.27
N GLN A 7 -13.25 -39.87 -3.22
CA GLN A 7 -14.10 -40.35 -4.32
C GLN A 7 -13.85 -39.55 -5.60
N LYS A 8 -14.15 -40.15 -6.75
CA LYS A 8 -14.05 -39.48 -8.04
C LYS A 8 -14.99 -38.28 -8.09
N GLY A 9 -14.40 -37.08 -8.22
CA GLY A 9 -15.16 -35.84 -8.34
C GLY A 9 -15.54 -35.47 -9.81
N GLU A 10 -15.93 -34.25 -10.02
CA GLU A 10 -16.17 -33.69 -11.35
C GLU A 10 -14.88 -33.69 -12.20
N LEU A 11 -15.07 -33.67 -13.51
CA LEU A 11 -13.93 -33.57 -14.44
C LEU A 11 -13.27 -32.20 -14.35
N VAL A 12 -11.96 -32.17 -14.65
CA VAL A 12 -11.21 -30.92 -14.74
C VAL A 12 -11.74 -30.10 -15.93
N HIS A 13 -12.06 -28.84 -15.66
CA HIS A 13 -12.45 -27.88 -16.68
C HIS A 13 -11.24 -27.02 -17.05
N PHE A 14 -10.89 -26.98 -18.32
CA PHE A 14 -9.86 -26.09 -18.85
C PHE A 14 -10.53 -24.91 -19.56
N LYS A 15 -10.05 -23.69 -19.27
CA LYS A 15 -10.48 -22.48 -19.96
C LYS A 15 -9.26 -21.59 -20.20
N GLN A 16 -9.15 -21.04 -21.38
CA GLN A 16 -8.13 -20.08 -21.78
C GLN A 16 -8.76 -18.69 -21.88
N TYR A 17 -8.03 -17.67 -21.47
CA TYR A 17 -8.42 -16.27 -21.53
C TYR A 17 -7.39 -15.46 -22.28
N ASP A 18 -7.79 -14.34 -22.86
CA ASP A 18 -6.90 -13.47 -23.63
C ASP A 18 -6.06 -12.56 -22.74
N THR A 19 -6.59 -12.18 -21.57
CA THR A 19 -5.90 -11.33 -20.59
C THR A 19 -6.01 -11.89 -19.17
N GLU A 20 -5.10 -11.45 -18.31
CA GLU A 20 -5.14 -11.76 -16.88
C GLU A 20 -6.39 -11.20 -16.17
N TYR A 21 -6.94 -10.11 -16.69
CA TYR A 21 -8.18 -9.51 -16.18
C TYR A 21 -9.40 -10.37 -16.52
N ASP A 22 -9.47 -10.89 -17.75
CA ASP A 22 -10.53 -11.82 -18.18
C ASP A 22 -10.46 -13.13 -17.40
N GLU A 23 -9.24 -13.62 -17.14
CA GLU A 23 -9.04 -14.80 -16.29
C GLU A 23 -9.60 -14.56 -14.89
N ALA A 24 -9.24 -13.43 -14.24
CA ALA A 24 -9.71 -13.09 -12.91
C ALA A 24 -11.22 -12.89 -12.86
N ASP A 25 -11.83 -12.26 -13.87
CA ASP A 25 -13.29 -12.14 -13.98
C ASP A 25 -13.96 -13.50 -14.16
N GLY A 26 -13.36 -14.39 -14.93
CA GLY A 26 -13.82 -15.76 -15.09
C GLY A 26 -13.76 -16.56 -13.78
N VAL A 27 -12.67 -16.43 -13.03
CA VAL A 27 -12.51 -17.06 -11.69
C VAL A 27 -13.57 -16.54 -10.72
N VAL A 28 -13.74 -15.22 -10.62
CA VAL A 28 -14.74 -14.61 -9.73
C VAL A 28 -16.16 -15.03 -10.11
N SER A 29 -16.48 -15.08 -11.40
CA SER A 29 -17.78 -15.56 -11.89
C SER A 29 -18.02 -17.01 -11.47
N ARG A 30 -17.00 -17.86 -11.53
CA ARG A 30 -17.11 -19.27 -11.09
C ARG A 30 -17.30 -19.37 -9.59
N ILE A 31 -16.60 -18.57 -8.79
CA ILE A 31 -16.79 -18.51 -7.34
C ILE A 31 -18.23 -18.15 -6.99
N ASN A 32 -18.77 -17.08 -7.60
CA ASN A 32 -20.15 -16.66 -7.38
C ASN A 32 -21.16 -17.76 -7.77
N PHE A 33 -20.94 -18.41 -8.90
CA PHE A 33 -21.78 -19.53 -9.32
C PHE A 33 -21.78 -20.68 -8.32
N LEU A 34 -20.62 -21.03 -7.76
CA LEU A 34 -20.51 -22.08 -6.74
C LEU A 34 -21.15 -21.63 -5.42
N ALA A 35 -20.97 -20.37 -5.01
CA ALA A 35 -21.59 -19.82 -3.81
C ALA A 35 -23.13 -19.84 -3.90
N MET A 36 -23.70 -19.50 -5.06
CA MET A 36 -25.15 -19.62 -5.30
C MET A 36 -25.66 -21.06 -5.20
N ARG A 37 -24.79 -22.05 -5.39
CA ARG A 37 -25.10 -23.48 -5.22
C ARG A 37 -24.87 -23.99 -3.80
N GLY A 38 -24.54 -23.11 -2.86
CA GLY A 38 -24.37 -23.44 -1.45
C GLY A 38 -22.94 -23.82 -1.05
N VAL A 39 -21.96 -23.77 -1.97
CA VAL A 39 -20.55 -23.98 -1.62
C VAL A 39 -20.05 -22.76 -0.84
N GLN A 40 -19.44 -22.99 0.32
CA GLN A 40 -18.97 -21.89 1.14
C GLN A 40 -17.61 -21.38 0.63
N TYR A 41 -17.35 -20.08 0.77
CA TYR A 41 -16.07 -19.48 0.33
C TYR A 41 -14.84 -20.15 0.96
N LYS A 42 -14.95 -20.59 2.22
CA LYS A 42 -13.87 -21.31 2.94
C LYS A 42 -13.49 -22.65 2.30
N ASP A 43 -14.40 -23.23 1.48
CA ASP A 43 -14.20 -24.51 0.82
C ASP A 43 -13.68 -24.33 -0.62
N MET A 44 -13.40 -23.09 -1.03
CA MET A 44 -12.84 -22.75 -2.34
C MET A 44 -11.40 -22.29 -2.19
N ALA A 45 -10.54 -22.64 -3.15
CA ALA A 45 -9.16 -22.17 -3.19
C ALA A 45 -8.77 -21.78 -4.62
N ILE A 46 -7.99 -20.70 -4.74
CA ILE A 46 -7.33 -20.28 -5.98
C ILE A 46 -5.86 -20.56 -5.81
N LEU A 47 -5.28 -21.31 -6.73
CA LEU A 47 -3.86 -21.63 -6.76
C LEU A 47 -3.21 -20.92 -7.94
N TYR A 48 -2.11 -20.23 -7.69
CA TYR A 48 -1.34 -19.52 -8.71
C TYR A 48 0.16 -19.80 -8.55
N ARG A 49 0.93 -19.62 -9.61
CA ARG A 49 2.35 -19.97 -9.61
C ARG A 49 3.23 -18.87 -9.03
N THR A 50 2.90 -17.60 -9.27
CA THR A 50 3.73 -16.46 -8.85
C THR A 50 2.90 -15.46 -8.06
N ASN A 51 3.54 -14.82 -7.07
CA ASN A 51 2.88 -13.80 -6.25
C ASN A 51 2.37 -12.58 -7.04
N ALA A 52 2.90 -12.34 -8.24
CA ALA A 52 2.43 -11.25 -9.10
C ALA A 52 0.98 -11.48 -9.57
N GLN A 53 0.57 -12.73 -9.81
CA GLN A 53 -0.77 -13.08 -10.24
C GLN A 53 -1.84 -12.79 -9.18
N SER A 54 -1.46 -12.74 -7.88
CA SER A 54 -2.42 -12.46 -6.82
C SER A 54 -3.07 -11.08 -6.94
N ARG A 55 -2.36 -10.06 -7.46
CA ARG A 55 -2.83 -8.67 -7.51
C ARG A 55 -4.17 -8.53 -8.22
N VAL A 56 -4.25 -9.02 -9.45
CA VAL A 56 -5.48 -8.91 -10.27
C VAL A 56 -6.62 -9.71 -9.66
N LEU A 57 -6.33 -10.90 -9.12
CA LEU A 57 -7.32 -11.70 -8.40
C LEU A 57 -7.85 -11.00 -7.14
N GLU A 58 -6.96 -10.43 -6.31
CA GLU A 58 -7.33 -9.67 -5.12
C GLU A 58 -8.19 -8.46 -5.47
N GLU A 59 -7.82 -7.72 -6.52
CA GLU A 59 -8.57 -6.56 -6.99
C GLU A 59 -10.00 -6.96 -7.38
N LYS A 60 -10.16 -8.01 -8.18
CA LYS A 60 -11.48 -8.49 -8.61
C LYS A 60 -12.32 -9.05 -7.48
N LEU A 61 -11.71 -9.77 -6.53
CA LEU A 61 -12.40 -10.26 -5.34
C LEU A 61 -12.90 -9.11 -4.46
N LYS A 62 -12.08 -8.06 -4.26
CA LYS A 62 -12.47 -6.83 -3.54
C LYS A 62 -13.61 -6.09 -4.23
N GLN A 63 -13.51 -5.87 -5.54
CA GLN A 63 -14.57 -5.20 -6.33
C GLN A 63 -15.93 -5.90 -6.21
N LYS A 64 -15.93 -7.22 -6.06
CA LYS A 64 -17.15 -8.03 -5.92
C LYS A 64 -17.50 -8.35 -4.46
N ASN A 65 -16.80 -7.75 -3.49
CA ASN A 65 -17.01 -7.98 -2.05
C ASN A 65 -16.94 -9.47 -1.64
N ILE A 66 -16.09 -10.26 -2.30
CA ILE A 66 -15.86 -11.66 -1.98
C ILE A 66 -14.78 -11.74 -0.91
N PRO A 67 -15.05 -12.32 0.28
CA PRO A 67 -14.05 -12.47 1.32
C PRO A 67 -12.97 -13.48 0.88
N TYR A 68 -11.71 -13.15 1.13
CA TYR A 68 -10.59 -14.03 0.82
C TYR A 68 -9.48 -13.90 1.86
N ALA A 69 -8.61 -14.92 1.92
CA ALA A 69 -7.38 -14.89 2.69
C ALA A 69 -6.21 -15.40 1.83
N ILE A 70 -5.05 -14.75 1.95
CA ILE A 70 -3.83 -15.20 1.29
C ILE A 70 -3.06 -16.11 2.22
N VAL A 71 -2.86 -17.35 1.79
CA VAL A 71 -2.13 -18.35 2.57
C VAL A 71 -0.67 -18.36 2.14
N ARG A 72 0.24 -18.17 3.10
CA ARG A 72 1.71 -18.13 2.88
C ARG A 72 2.19 -17.06 1.90
N GLY A 73 1.48 -15.93 1.86
CA GLY A 73 1.84 -14.77 1.07
C GLY A 73 1.53 -13.48 1.80
N ILE A 74 1.97 -12.37 1.22
CA ILE A 74 1.60 -11.01 1.65
C ILE A 74 0.74 -10.42 0.55
N SER A 75 -0.44 -9.92 0.89
CA SER A 75 -1.29 -9.19 -0.05
C SER A 75 -0.49 -8.11 -0.77
N PHE A 76 -0.77 -7.87 -2.03
CA PHE A 76 -0.11 -6.82 -2.80
C PHE A 76 -0.13 -5.47 -2.04
N TYR A 77 -1.29 -5.11 -1.49
CA TYR A 77 -1.48 -3.87 -0.74
C TYR A 77 -0.84 -3.89 0.66
N ASP A 78 -0.45 -5.07 1.17
CA ASP A 78 0.24 -5.22 2.45
C ASP A 78 1.76 -5.18 2.33
N ARG A 79 2.29 -5.21 1.13
CA ARG A 79 3.73 -5.09 0.88
C ARG A 79 4.24 -3.76 1.40
N LYS A 80 5.42 -3.79 2.01
CA LYS A 80 6.04 -2.61 2.62
C LYS A 80 6.15 -1.46 1.63
N GLU A 81 6.66 -1.75 0.44
CA GLU A 81 6.90 -0.78 -0.63
C GLU A 81 5.61 -0.09 -1.08
N ILE A 82 4.54 -0.87 -1.21
CA ILE A 82 3.22 -0.35 -1.59
C ILE A 82 2.65 0.54 -0.49
N LYS A 83 2.76 0.11 0.78
CA LYS A 83 2.32 0.92 1.93
C LYS A 83 3.13 2.22 2.05
N ASP A 84 4.42 2.18 1.77
CA ASP A 84 5.28 3.37 1.80
C ASP A 84 4.87 4.37 0.71
N LEU A 85 4.70 3.91 -0.54
CA LEU A 85 4.25 4.76 -1.65
C LEU A 85 2.84 5.31 -1.44
N MET A 86 1.91 4.49 -0.97
CA MET A 86 0.56 4.95 -0.61
C MET A 86 0.59 6.00 0.51
N SER A 87 1.55 5.90 1.45
CA SER A 87 1.72 6.90 2.49
C SER A 87 2.26 8.21 1.94
N TYR A 88 3.17 8.18 0.96
CA TYR A 88 3.58 9.39 0.24
C TYR A 88 2.40 10.09 -0.43
N LEU A 89 1.60 9.36 -1.21
CA LEU A 89 0.44 9.92 -1.89
C LEU A 89 -0.56 10.55 -0.90
N LYS A 90 -0.84 9.90 0.23
CA LYS A 90 -1.72 10.44 1.27
C LYS A 90 -1.18 11.72 1.91
N VAL A 91 0.13 11.79 2.15
CA VAL A 91 0.77 12.97 2.76
C VAL A 91 0.78 14.14 1.79
N VAL A 92 0.94 13.89 0.50
CA VAL A 92 0.83 14.91 -0.54
C VAL A 92 -0.61 15.42 -0.61
N ASP A 93 -1.61 14.54 -0.60
CA ASP A 93 -3.02 14.88 -0.72
C ASP A 93 -3.52 15.76 0.44
N SER A 94 -3.37 15.32 1.69
CA SER A 94 -3.95 16.05 2.83
C SER A 94 -2.98 16.38 3.95
N GLY A 95 -1.93 15.59 4.13
CA GLY A 95 -1.00 15.74 5.25
C GLY A 95 -1.59 15.48 6.64
N MET A 96 -2.87 15.14 6.73
CA MET A 96 -3.58 14.95 8.01
C MET A 96 -3.41 13.54 8.59
N ASP A 97 -2.87 12.60 7.81
CA ASP A 97 -2.61 11.23 8.28
C ASP A 97 -1.22 11.14 8.94
N ASP A 98 -1.17 11.44 10.22
CA ASP A 98 0.06 11.38 11.04
C ASP A 98 0.79 10.03 10.94
N LEU A 99 0.05 8.93 10.78
CA LEU A 99 0.65 7.61 10.62
C LEU A 99 1.41 7.50 9.30
N SER A 100 0.85 8.05 8.23
CA SER A 100 1.51 8.10 6.93
C SER A 100 2.75 8.99 6.96
N VAL A 101 2.69 10.16 7.59
CA VAL A 101 3.86 11.05 7.72
C VAL A 101 4.98 10.35 8.49
N LYS A 102 4.68 9.77 9.67
CA LYS A 102 5.66 9.03 10.48
C LYS A 102 6.25 7.83 9.76
N ARG A 103 5.46 7.20 8.89
CA ARG A 103 5.92 6.09 8.08
C ARG A 103 6.99 6.52 7.08
N ILE A 104 6.78 7.63 6.37
CA ILE A 104 7.66 8.06 5.29
C ILE A 104 8.79 9.01 5.70
N ILE A 105 8.72 9.67 6.85
CA ILE A 105 9.69 10.68 7.26
C ILE A 105 11.14 10.18 7.24
N ASN A 106 11.35 8.88 7.42
CA ASN A 106 12.65 8.23 7.37
C ASN A 106 12.69 7.04 6.39
N VAL A 107 11.87 7.06 5.36
CA VAL A 107 11.81 6.08 4.27
C VAL A 107 11.82 6.84 2.93
N PRO A 108 12.89 6.77 2.13
CA PRO A 108 14.20 6.15 2.44
C PRO A 108 14.89 6.80 3.64
N LYS A 109 15.94 6.15 4.13
CA LYS A 109 16.63 6.57 5.36
C LYS A 109 17.21 7.97 5.24
N ARG A 110 16.71 8.93 6.05
CA ARG A 110 17.16 10.34 6.11
C ARG A 110 17.94 10.65 7.37
N GLY A 111 18.08 9.71 8.29
CA GLY A 111 18.77 9.90 9.56
C GLY A 111 18.00 10.79 10.54
N ILE A 112 16.66 10.80 10.44
CA ILE A 112 15.76 11.37 11.43
C ILE A 112 15.49 10.28 12.47
N GLY A 113 16.00 10.48 13.69
CA GLY A 113 15.91 9.47 14.75
C GLY A 113 14.58 9.46 15.48
N GLN A 114 14.29 8.36 16.18
CA GLN A 114 13.04 8.20 16.94
C GLN A 114 12.84 9.30 18.00
N THR A 115 13.93 9.77 18.61
CA THR A 115 13.87 10.89 19.58
C THR A 115 13.31 12.17 18.94
N THR A 116 13.76 12.49 17.72
CA THR A 116 13.26 13.64 16.97
C THR A 116 11.77 13.47 16.64
N ILE A 117 11.36 12.28 16.20
CA ILE A 117 9.96 11.96 15.91
C ILE A 117 9.10 12.13 17.16
N ASN A 118 9.56 11.67 18.32
CA ASN A 118 8.84 11.82 19.58
C ASN A 118 8.69 13.30 19.98
N ARG A 119 9.73 14.13 19.80
CA ARG A 119 9.67 15.58 20.08
C ARG A 119 8.69 16.32 19.18
N LEU A 120 8.71 16.00 17.89
CA LEU A 120 7.71 16.51 16.95
C LEU A 120 6.29 16.13 17.35
N GLN A 121 6.09 14.87 17.79
CA GLN A 121 4.78 14.42 18.24
C GLN A 121 4.32 15.12 19.52
N GLU A 122 5.19 15.29 20.50
CA GLU A 122 4.89 16.04 21.72
C GLU A 122 4.49 17.49 21.39
N PHE A 123 5.24 18.15 20.50
CA PHE A 123 4.94 19.50 20.05
C PHE A 123 3.60 19.59 19.31
N ALA A 124 3.33 18.65 18.40
CA ALA A 124 2.06 18.58 17.66
C ALA A 124 0.86 18.46 18.61
N ILE A 125 0.95 17.58 19.61
CA ILE A 125 -0.12 17.39 20.60
C ILE A 125 -0.32 18.67 21.44
N LEU A 126 0.75 19.28 21.94
CA LEU A 126 0.69 20.48 22.76
C LEU A 126 0.06 21.67 22.03
N ASN A 127 0.32 21.80 20.75
CA ASN A 127 -0.17 22.90 19.91
C ASN A 127 -1.42 22.54 19.10
N GLN A 128 -2.00 21.36 19.29
CA GLN A 128 -3.21 20.89 18.62
C GLN A 128 -3.13 20.97 17.07
N MET A 129 -1.98 20.61 16.53
CA MET A 129 -1.69 20.60 15.10
C MET A 129 -1.36 19.19 14.61
N SER A 130 -1.34 18.98 13.27
CA SER A 130 -0.91 17.71 12.70
C SER A 130 0.59 17.47 12.92
N PHE A 131 1.00 16.20 12.81
CA PHE A 131 2.43 15.87 12.88
C PHE A 131 3.23 16.51 11.74
N LEU A 132 2.61 16.67 10.56
CA LEU A 132 3.25 17.34 9.41
C LEU A 132 3.43 18.84 9.68
N ASP A 133 2.43 19.50 10.28
CA ASP A 133 2.57 20.91 10.67
C ASP A 133 3.71 21.10 11.69
N ALA A 134 3.87 20.17 12.62
CA ALA A 134 5.00 20.19 13.56
C ALA A 134 6.36 20.01 12.82
N VAL A 135 6.40 19.29 11.71
CA VAL A 135 7.60 19.19 10.88
C VAL A 135 7.87 20.52 10.18
N PHE A 136 6.86 21.19 9.65
CA PHE A 136 7.00 22.52 9.04
C PHE A 136 7.40 23.62 10.05
N ASN A 137 6.96 23.48 11.30
CA ASN A 137 7.30 24.40 12.38
C ASN A 137 8.49 23.90 13.26
N ALA A 138 9.36 23.07 12.72
CA ALA A 138 10.46 22.45 13.46
C ALA A 138 11.45 23.46 14.06
N ASP A 139 11.54 24.66 13.50
CA ASP A 139 12.37 25.76 14.01
C ASP A 139 11.93 26.25 15.41
N GLU A 140 10.66 26.04 15.75
CA GLU A 140 10.10 26.40 17.07
C GLU A 140 10.41 25.35 18.16
N ILE A 141 11.08 24.26 17.80
CA ILE A 141 11.36 23.13 18.69
C ILE A 141 12.87 23.06 18.99
N PRO A 142 13.35 23.64 20.10
CA PRO A 142 14.79 23.64 20.40
C PRO A 142 15.42 22.26 20.49
N GLU A 143 14.66 21.25 20.91
CA GLU A 143 15.15 19.89 21.10
C GLU A 143 15.44 19.14 19.79
N VAL A 144 14.99 19.65 18.63
CA VAL A 144 15.23 19.03 17.32
C VAL A 144 16.28 19.74 16.49
N THR A 145 16.95 20.77 17.02
CA THR A 145 17.95 21.60 16.31
C THR A 145 18.97 20.78 15.52
N ARG A 146 19.44 19.65 16.07
CA ARG A 146 20.40 18.77 15.37
C ARG A 146 19.83 18.08 14.13
N ALA A 147 18.52 17.99 14.03
CA ALA A 147 17.82 17.35 12.92
C ALA A 147 17.21 18.37 11.94
N LEU A 148 17.23 19.67 12.26
CA LEU A 148 16.53 20.74 11.56
C LEU A 148 16.78 20.70 10.05
N ALA A 149 18.02 20.65 9.60
CA ALA A 149 18.36 20.60 8.18
C ALA A 149 17.78 19.36 7.46
N LYS A 150 17.53 18.26 8.18
CA LYS A 150 16.92 17.07 7.62
C LYS A 150 15.39 17.20 7.58
N LEU A 151 14.82 17.86 8.57
CA LEU A 151 13.39 18.14 8.65
C LEU A 151 12.98 19.13 7.56
N HIS A 152 13.74 20.19 7.37
CA HIS A 152 13.52 21.14 6.27
C HIS A 152 13.58 20.44 4.91
N LYS A 153 14.62 19.64 4.64
CA LYS A 153 14.69 18.86 3.39
C LYS A 153 13.51 17.94 3.16
N PHE A 154 12.95 17.37 4.24
CA PHE A 154 11.75 16.56 4.14
C PHE A 154 10.51 17.42 3.88
N ALA A 155 10.39 18.56 4.57
CA ALA A 155 9.30 19.51 4.36
C ALA A 155 9.30 20.06 2.93
N ASP A 156 10.44 20.57 2.46
CA ASP A 156 10.62 21.09 1.09
C ASP A 156 10.25 20.05 0.03
N MET A 157 10.64 18.80 0.24
CA MET A 157 10.29 17.68 -0.66
C MET A 157 8.79 17.43 -0.71
N ILE A 158 8.09 17.52 0.43
CA ILE A 158 6.62 17.33 0.45
C ILE A 158 5.93 18.51 -0.26
N GLU A 159 6.41 19.74 -0.10
CA GLU A 159 5.90 20.90 -0.81
C GLU A 159 6.13 20.77 -2.31
N GLU A 160 7.31 20.37 -2.75
CA GLU A 160 7.63 20.07 -4.15
C GLU A 160 6.65 19.05 -4.74
N PHE A 161 6.36 17.97 -4.02
CA PHE A 161 5.41 16.96 -4.48
C PHE A 161 3.98 17.50 -4.57
N ARG A 162 3.57 18.39 -3.67
CA ARG A 162 2.27 19.05 -3.72
C ARG A 162 2.13 19.98 -4.91
N GLU A 163 3.18 20.78 -5.18
CA GLU A 163 3.23 21.63 -6.37
C GLU A 163 3.14 20.78 -7.64
N TYR A 164 3.93 19.72 -7.73
CA TYR A 164 3.92 18.79 -8.87
C TYR A 164 2.54 18.16 -9.07
N ALA A 165 1.91 17.72 -7.99
CA ALA A 165 0.59 17.08 -8.02
C ALA A 165 -0.52 18.03 -8.51
N SER A 166 -0.35 19.35 -8.39
CA SER A 166 -1.35 20.32 -8.85
C SER A 166 -1.46 20.42 -10.37
N GLU A 167 -0.43 19.99 -11.11
CA GLU A 167 -0.31 20.12 -12.56
C GLU A 167 -0.21 18.77 -13.30
N HIS A 168 -0.08 17.65 -12.56
CA HIS A 168 0.22 16.34 -13.14
C HIS A 168 -0.73 15.25 -12.64
N GLU A 169 -0.84 14.17 -13.41
CA GLU A 169 -1.64 13.02 -13.03
C GLU A 169 -0.98 12.20 -11.92
N ILE A 170 -1.78 11.43 -11.18
CA ILE A 170 -1.30 10.63 -10.04
C ILE A 170 -0.23 9.59 -10.42
N SER A 171 -0.27 9.09 -11.65
CA SER A 171 0.75 8.17 -12.18
C SER A 171 2.11 8.85 -12.36
N GLU A 172 2.10 10.09 -12.87
CA GLU A 172 3.29 10.91 -13.05
C GLU A 172 3.87 11.36 -11.70
N LEU A 173 2.99 11.76 -10.76
CA LEU A 173 3.38 12.05 -9.38
C LEU A 173 4.07 10.86 -8.72
N LEU A 174 3.54 9.65 -8.92
CA LEU A 174 4.12 8.44 -8.33
C LEU A 174 5.53 8.17 -8.89
N GLU A 175 5.72 8.32 -10.19
CA GLU A 175 7.04 8.20 -10.82
C GLU A 175 8.00 9.28 -10.32
N HIS A 176 7.54 10.52 -10.20
CA HIS A 176 8.33 11.62 -9.65
C HIS A 176 8.76 11.36 -8.20
N ILE A 177 7.85 10.87 -7.34
CA ILE A 177 8.18 10.45 -5.97
C ILE A 177 9.27 9.37 -5.97
N LEU A 178 9.15 8.35 -6.84
CA LEU A 178 10.14 7.28 -6.95
C LEU A 178 11.52 7.80 -7.38
N ASP A 179 11.55 8.75 -8.31
CA ASP A 179 12.79 9.33 -8.83
C ASP A 179 13.47 10.27 -7.82
N VAL A 180 12.74 11.19 -7.22
CA VAL A 180 13.27 12.14 -6.23
C VAL A 180 13.74 11.42 -4.97
N THR A 181 12.96 10.46 -4.49
CA THR A 181 13.31 9.70 -3.28
C THR A 181 14.32 8.60 -3.53
N GLN A 182 14.55 8.23 -4.81
CA GLN A 182 15.33 7.06 -5.21
C GLN A 182 14.84 5.76 -4.53
N TYR A 183 13.54 5.69 -4.26
CA TYR A 183 12.89 4.54 -3.63
C TYR A 183 12.62 3.44 -4.68
N ARG A 184 13.59 3.18 -5.54
CA ARG A 184 13.58 2.01 -6.43
C ARG A 184 14.41 0.92 -5.77
N ALA A 185 13.79 -0.25 -5.54
CA ALA A 185 14.45 -1.44 -5.02
C ALA A 185 15.38 -2.06 -6.07
#